data_d471d441a65a572b1b0698f72a58621b
#
_entry.id   d471d441a65a572b1b0698f72a58621b
#
_cell.length_a   1.000
_cell.length_b   1.000
_cell.length_c   1.000
_cell.angle_alpha   90.00
_cell.angle_beta   90.00
_cell.angle_gamma   90.00
#
_symmetry.space_group_name_H-M   'P 1'
#
loop_
_entity.id
_entity.type
_entity.pdbx_description
1 polymer ?
#
loop_
_entity_poly.entity_id
_entity_poly.type
_entity_poly.pdbx_seq_one_letter_code
_entity_poly.pdbx_strand_id
1 'polypeptide(L)'
;MAVNPFKPTAGKMPPILIGRHSIIEDFSEALTNGVGAPGRIMLVTGQRGFGKTVMLTEFRRIAKAQHWEVIGETASAGLVTRLIAALSPSGLRLDQANISPSIGISGIATASLGQAYFSAESNPLTLRNALNKRLGSKKLGKGKGILITIDETQAASHDDLVAIATAVQHVITDADESDTPDEDKKGVAIVFAGLPYMVNDLLDNEVTTFLRRALRRELDNVPLPDVKNAFLETVADSGKTISGEDALEAARQSEGYPYMVQLVGYYMWQSAQRRGSDVITADDVSTGVSDALLAFDDAVC
;
A
#
# COMPACT_ATOMS: atom_id res chain seq x y z
N MET A 1 19.21 -1.00 26.65
CA MET A 1 19.77 -1.43 25.36
C MET A 1 19.04 -0.66 24.25
N ALA A 2 19.76 -0.09 23.31
CA ALA A 2 19.17 0.54 22.13
C ALA A 2 18.42 -0.51 21.29
N VAL A 3 17.29 -0.10 20.69
CA VAL A 3 16.49 -0.98 19.83
C VAL A 3 16.99 -0.84 18.40
N ASN A 4 17.16 -1.95 17.70
CA ASN A 4 17.55 -1.94 16.30
C ASN A 4 16.49 -1.20 15.47
N PRO A 5 16.84 -0.12 14.78
CA PRO A 5 15.89 0.69 14.00
C PRO A 5 15.46 0.01 12.70
N PHE A 6 16.31 -0.82 12.11
CA PHE A 6 16.01 -1.51 10.84
C PHE A 6 14.98 -2.62 11.02
N LYS A 7 14.07 -2.76 10.06
CA LYS A 7 12.90 -3.64 10.17
C LYS A 7 12.72 -4.48 8.90
N PRO A 8 13.54 -5.52 8.69
CA PRO A 8 13.49 -6.36 7.48
C PRO A 8 12.31 -7.36 7.48
N THR A 9 11.18 -7.01 8.09
CA THR A 9 9.98 -7.85 8.09
C THR A 9 9.01 -7.37 7.02
N ALA A 10 8.41 -8.31 6.27
CA ALA A 10 7.48 -8.01 5.19
C ALA A 10 6.36 -7.06 5.64
N GLY A 11 6.10 -6.01 4.87
CA GLY A 11 5.05 -5.01 5.12
C GLY A 11 5.29 -4.08 6.32
N LYS A 12 6.40 -4.23 7.04
CA LYS A 12 6.74 -3.33 8.15
C LYS A 12 7.29 -2.01 7.61
N MET A 13 6.78 -0.89 8.16
CA MET A 13 7.31 0.43 7.84
C MET A 13 8.78 0.54 8.28
N PRO A 14 9.69 0.88 7.36
CA PRO A 14 11.06 1.22 7.71
C PRO A 14 11.11 2.58 8.44
N PRO A 15 12.20 2.89 9.13
CA PRO A 15 12.36 4.19 9.78
C PRO A 15 12.31 5.35 8.78
N ILE A 16 12.85 5.16 7.59
CA ILE A 16 12.90 6.17 6.51
C ILE A 16 12.45 5.53 5.19
N LEU A 17 11.58 6.23 4.46
CA LEU A 17 11.15 5.86 3.09
C LEU A 17 12.12 6.49 2.08
N ILE A 18 13.21 5.77 1.82
CA ILE A 18 14.32 6.25 1.00
C ILE A 18 13.91 6.36 -0.47
N GLY A 19 14.22 7.49 -1.13
CA GLY A 19 14.05 7.67 -2.57
C GLY A 19 12.58 7.64 -3.05
N ARG A 20 11.60 7.84 -2.16
CA ARG A 20 10.16 7.79 -2.49
C ARG A 20 9.45 9.13 -2.33
N HIS A 21 10.19 10.19 -2.06
CA HIS A 21 9.65 11.51 -1.70
C HIS A 21 8.72 12.06 -2.79
N SER A 22 9.14 12.06 -4.05
CA SER A 22 8.32 12.55 -5.16
C SER A 22 6.99 11.80 -5.32
N ILE A 23 6.99 10.48 -5.11
CA ILE A 23 5.77 9.66 -5.20
C ILE A 23 4.80 10.02 -4.06
N ILE A 24 5.35 10.27 -2.88
CA ILE A 24 4.61 10.68 -1.68
C ILE A 24 4.02 12.08 -1.87
N GLU A 25 4.81 13.01 -2.40
CA GLU A 25 4.36 14.37 -2.72
C GLU A 25 3.25 14.38 -3.75
N ASP A 26 3.43 13.71 -4.89
CA ASP A 26 2.41 13.58 -5.94
C ASP A 26 1.07 13.11 -5.38
N PHE A 27 1.10 12.10 -4.51
CA PHE A 27 -0.10 11.56 -3.88
C PHE A 27 -0.73 12.56 -2.91
N SER A 28 0.08 13.19 -2.05
CA SER A 28 -0.39 14.17 -1.07
C SER A 28 -1.02 15.39 -1.74
N GLU A 29 -0.38 15.90 -2.79
CA GLU A 29 -0.89 17.01 -3.61
C GLU A 29 -2.19 16.63 -4.32
N ALA A 30 -2.30 15.42 -4.85
CA ALA A 30 -3.52 14.97 -5.51
C ALA A 30 -4.74 14.93 -4.57
N LEU A 31 -4.55 14.59 -3.30
CA LEU A 31 -5.63 14.68 -2.30
C LEU A 31 -6.02 16.11 -1.98
N THR A 32 -5.06 17.04 -2.02
CA THR A 32 -5.25 18.46 -1.72
C THR A 32 -5.88 19.21 -2.91
N ASN A 33 -5.41 18.91 -4.13
CA ASN A 33 -5.85 19.61 -5.36
C ASN A 33 -7.27 19.23 -5.81
N GLY A 34 -7.90 18.26 -5.19
CA GLY A 34 -9.32 17.98 -5.38
C GLY A 34 -9.63 17.08 -6.58
N VAL A 35 -10.85 17.18 -7.07
CA VAL A 35 -11.37 16.37 -8.18
C VAL A 35 -10.58 16.65 -9.46
N GLY A 36 -10.25 15.61 -10.21
CA GLY A 36 -9.48 15.74 -11.47
C GLY A 36 -7.96 15.66 -11.32
N ALA A 37 -7.41 15.69 -10.09
CA ALA A 37 -5.97 15.55 -9.87
C ALA A 37 -5.47 14.15 -10.29
N PRO A 38 -4.43 14.03 -11.16
CA PRO A 38 -3.98 12.75 -11.72
C PRO A 38 -3.61 11.70 -10.68
N GLY A 39 -2.98 12.09 -9.59
CA GLY A 39 -2.56 11.19 -8.50
C GLY A 39 -3.69 10.58 -7.67
N ARG A 40 -4.96 10.96 -7.91
CA ARG A 40 -6.11 10.31 -7.28
C ARG A 40 -6.37 8.90 -7.81
N ILE A 41 -5.91 8.59 -9.00
CA ILE A 41 -5.91 7.25 -9.56
C ILE A 41 -4.45 6.92 -9.84
N MET A 42 -3.90 5.95 -9.12
CA MET A 42 -2.48 5.64 -9.20
C MET A 42 -2.26 4.13 -9.37
N LEU A 43 -1.30 3.79 -10.21
CA LEU A 43 -0.78 2.44 -10.38
C LEU A 43 0.66 2.41 -9.85
N VAL A 44 0.88 1.69 -8.76
CA VAL A 44 2.20 1.50 -8.15
C VAL A 44 2.70 0.11 -8.49
N THR A 45 3.77 0.02 -9.24
CA THR A 45 4.37 -1.25 -9.65
C THR A 45 5.77 -1.42 -9.11
N GLY A 46 6.25 -2.62 -9.09
CA GLY A 46 7.61 -2.98 -8.68
C GLY A 46 7.71 -4.46 -8.39
N GLN A 47 8.91 -5.00 -8.43
CA GLN A 47 9.18 -6.39 -8.09
C GLN A 47 8.86 -6.66 -6.61
N ARG A 48 8.92 -7.92 -6.17
CA ARG A 48 8.80 -8.27 -4.76
C ARG A 48 9.93 -7.60 -3.96
N GLY A 49 9.66 -7.17 -2.73
CA GLY A 49 10.65 -6.50 -1.88
C GLY A 49 10.90 -5.01 -2.18
N PHE A 50 10.30 -4.43 -3.23
CA PHE A 50 10.48 -3.01 -3.58
C PHE A 50 9.63 -2.04 -2.77
N GLY A 51 8.89 -2.54 -1.77
CA GLY A 51 8.19 -1.69 -0.81
C GLY A 51 6.78 -1.25 -1.21
N LYS A 52 6.10 -1.93 -2.13
CA LYS A 52 4.72 -1.62 -2.54
C LYS A 52 3.75 -1.51 -1.35
N THR A 53 3.68 -2.53 -0.52
CA THR A 53 2.83 -2.55 0.69
C THR A 53 3.17 -1.41 1.66
N VAL A 54 4.46 -1.06 1.76
CA VAL A 54 4.95 0.05 2.58
C VAL A 54 4.45 1.38 2.01
N MET A 55 4.52 1.58 0.69
CA MET A 55 3.98 2.77 0.02
C MET A 55 2.48 2.91 0.23
N LEU A 56 1.70 1.82 0.08
CA LEU A 56 0.27 1.84 0.37
C LEU A 56 -0.02 2.21 1.83
N THR A 57 0.81 1.76 2.77
CA THR A 57 0.68 2.11 4.19
C THR A 57 0.94 3.60 4.41
N GLU A 58 1.94 4.17 3.74
CA GLU A 58 2.23 5.60 3.81
C GLU A 58 1.10 6.44 3.20
N PHE A 59 0.58 6.07 2.03
CA PHE A 59 -0.57 6.75 1.42
C PHE A 59 -1.79 6.74 2.33
N ARG A 60 -2.06 5.61 3.00
CA ARG A 60 -3.15 5.52 3.99
C ARG A 60 -2.90 6.45 5.18
N ARG A 61 -1.63 6.59 5.64
CA ARG A 61 -1.26 7.51 6.72
C ARG A 61 -1.51 8.96 6.33
N ILE A 62 -1.07 9.36 5.13
CA ILE A 62 -1.28 10.70 4.57
C ILE A 62 -2.77 11.01 4.43
N ALA A 63 -3.54 10.11 3.84
CA ALA A 63 -4.96 10.29 3.66
C ALA A 63 -5.71 10.47 4.99
N LYS A 64 -5.37 9.65 6.01
CA LYS A 64 -5.93 9.81 7.37
C LYS A 64 -5.56 11.15 7.99
N ALA A 65 -4.33 11.62 7.83
CA ALA A 65 -3.87 12.92 8.32
C ALA A 65 -4.63 14.08 7.65
N GLN A 66 -5.04 13.90 6.39
CA GLN A 66 -5.87 14.84 5.66
C GLN A 66 -7.39 14.61 5.86
N HIS A 67 -7.80 13.80 6.84
CA HIS A 67 -9.19 13.49 7.17
C HIS A 67 -9.98 12.76 6.08
N TRP A 68 -9.28 11.98 5.23
CA TRP A 68 -9.91 11.05 4.31
C TRP A 68 -10.28 9.75 5.00
N GLU A 69 -11.37 9.15 4.58
CA GLU A 69 -11.67 7.77 4.95
C GLU A 69 -10.78 6.81 4.16
N VAL A 70 -10.35 5.74 4.79
CA VAL A 70 -9.37 4.82 4.19
C VAL A 70 -9.87 3.39 4.24
N ILE A 71 -9.86 2.73 3.09
CA ILE A 71 -10.12 1.30 2.92
C ILE A 71 -8.88 0.68 2.30
N GLY A 72 -8.34 -0.35 2.94
CA GLY A 72 -7.20 -1.11 2.43
C GLY A 72 -7.56 -2.57 2.28
N GLU A 73 -7.37 -3.11 1.09
CA GLU A 73 -7.61 -4.52 0.76
C GLU A 73 -6.39 -5.14 0.08
N THR A 74 -6.27 -6.46 0.23
CA THR A 74 -5.39 -7.28 -0.59
C THR A 74 -6.23 -8.02 -1.61
N ALA A 75 -5.81 -8.01 -2.85
CA ALA A 75 -6.55 -8.65 -3.93
C ALA A 75 -6.65 -10.17 -3.72
N SER A 76 -7.85 -10.66 -3.83
CA SER A 76 -8.21 -12.10 -3.81
C SER A 76 -9.67 -12.24 -4.24
N ALA A 77 -10.14 -13.46 -4.42
CA ALA A 77 -11.53 -13.71 -4.79
C ALA A 77 -12.53 -12.98 -3.87
N GLY A 78 -13.56 -12.36 -4.45
CA GLY A 78 -14.59 -11.61 -3.73
C GLY A 78 -14.14 -10.23 -3.25
N LEU A 79 -13.14 -9.63 -3.89
CA LEU A 79 -12.62 -8.30 -3.56
C LEU A 79 -13.73 -7.23 -3.55
N VAL A 80 -14.60 -7.21 -4.58
CA VAL A 80 -15.72 -6.25 -4.67
C VAL A 80 -16.68 -6.42 -3.49
N THR A 81 -16.99 -7.65 -3.10
CA THR A 81 -17.88 -7.92 -1.95
C THR A 81 -17.29 -7.37 -0.64
N ARG A 82 -15.98 -7.54 -0.44
CA ARG A 82 -15.29 -6.99 0.75
C ARG A 82 -15.28 -5.45 0.74
N LEU A 83 -15.06 -4.83 -0.41
CA LEU A 83 -15.13 -3.37 -0.54
C LEU A 83 -16.54 -2.84 -0.22
N ILE A 84 -17.59 -3.48 -0.72
CA ILE A 84 -18.99 -3.11 -0.39
C ILE A 84 -19.25 -3.26 1.11
N ALA A 85 -18.78 -4.33 1.73
CA ALA A 85 -18.92 -4.54 3.17
C ALA A 85 -18.19 -3.46 3.99
N ALA A 86 -16.97 -3.09 3.59
CA ALA A 86 -16.18 -2.05 4.24
C ALA A 86 -16.84 -0.66 4.13
N LEU A 87 -17.54 -0.38 3.04
CA LEU A 87 -18.28 0.87 2.81
C LEU A 87 -19.61 0.95 3.57
N SER A 88 -20.14 -0.17 4.03
CA SER A 88 -21.46 -0.24 4.67
C SER A 88 -21.42 0.30 6.10
N PRO A 89 -22.39 1.18 6.51
CA PRO A 89 -22.34 1.86 7.81
C PRO A 89 -22.70 1.01 9.02
N SER A 90 -23.14 -0.21 8.86
CA SER A 90 -23.65 -1.05 9.94
C SER A 90 -22.73 -2.24 10.19
N GLY A 91 -22.01 -2.25 11.29
CA GLY A 91 -21.76 -3.38 12.23
C GLY A 91 -21.48 -4.82 11.75
N LEU A 92 -21.55 -5.12 10.48
CA LEU A 92 -21.02 -6.32 9.89
C LEU A 92 -19.53 -6.15 9.56
N ARG A 93 -18.74 -5.81 10.59
CA ARG A 93 -17.35 -6.23 10.62
C ARG A 93 -17.41 -7.76 10.75
N LEU A 94 -17.33 -8.44 9.63
CA LEU A 94 -16.80 -9.79 9.63
C LEU A 94 -15.38 -9.64 10.15
N ASP A 95 -15.19 -9.91 11.45
CA ASP A 95 -13.87 -10.02 12.04
C ASP A 95 -13.09 -11.02 11.18
N GLN A 96 -12.06 -10.54 10.50
CA GLN A 96 -11.15 -11.34 9.67
C GLN A 96 -10.41 -12.43 10.47
N ALA A 97 -10.69 -12.55 11.77
CA ALA A 97 -10.00 -13.47 12.66
C ALA A 97 -10.52 -14.90 12.65
N ASN A 98 -11.66 -15.24 11.99
CA ASN A 98 -12.26 -16.58 12.09
C ASN A 98 -12.88 -17.13 10.79
N ILE A 99 -12.23 -16.98 9.66
CA ILE A 99 -12.52 -17.87 8.54
C ILE A 99 -11.42 -18.94 8.50
N SER A 100 -11.42 -19.81 9.49
CA SER A 100 -10.83 -21.14 9.32
C SER A 100 -11.76 -21.92 8.40
N PRO A 101 -11.28 -22.59 7.35
CA PRO A 101 -12.08 -23.53 6.59
C PRO A 101 -12.27 -24.80 7.46
N SER A 102 -13.23 -24.77 8.37
CA SER A 102 -13.70 -26.01 8.99
C SER A 102 -14.59 -26.71 7.98
N ILE A 103 -14.04 -27.69 7.31
CA ILE A 103 -14.77 -28.77 6.65
C ILE A 103 -15.58 -29.48 7.73
N GLY A 104 -16.89 -29.31 7.74
CA GLY A 104 -17.74 -29.98 8.71
C GLY A 104 -19.22 -29.72 8.45
N ILE A 105 -19.81 -30.53 7.58
CA ILE A 105 -21.20 -31.02 7.63
C ILE A 105 -22.24 -29.99 8.10
N SER A 106 -22.89 -29.35 7.18
CA SER A 106 -24.33 -29.09 7.04
C SER A 106 -24.59 -27.98 6.02
N GLY A 107 -25.05 -28.37 4.86
CA GLY A 107 -25.38 -27.53 3.69
C GLY A 107 -26.59 -26.62 3.86
N ILE A 108 -26.80 -26.02 5.03
CA ILE A 108 -27.94 -25.13 5.29
C ILE A 108 -27.49 -23.72 5.72
N ALA A 109 -26.33 -23.56 6.33
CA ALA A 109 -25.91 -22.24 6.85
C ALA A 109 -25.27 -21.30 5.80
N THR A 110 -24.64 -21.84 4.75
CA THR A 110 -24.04 -21.07 3.67
C THR A 110 -25.05 -20.52 2.67
N ALA A 111 -26.19 -21.21 2.50
CA ALA A 111 -27.26 -20.74 1.63
C ALA A 111 -28.04 -19.55 2.24
N SER A 112 -28.15 -19.46 3.57
CA SER A 112 -28.93 -18.42 4.23
C SER A 112 -28.20 -17.07 4.29
N LEU A 113 -26.86 -17.04 4.37
CA LEU A 113 -26.09 -15.81 4.32
C LEU A 113 -26.01 -15.24 2.89
N GLY A 114 -25.83 -16.08 1.88
CA GLY A 114 -25.88 -15.68 0.47
C GLY A 114 -27.28 -15.20 0.05
N GLN A 115 -28.34 -15.88 0.49
CA GLN A 115 -29.71 -15.49 0.19
C GLN A 115 -30.21 -14.27 0.97
N ALA A 116 -29.71 -14.01 2.17
CA ALA A 116 -30.04 -12.77 2.91
C ALA A 116 -29.50 -11.52 2.22
N TYR A 117 -28.39 -11.64 1.45
CA TYR A 117 -27.91 -10.55 0.59
C TYR A 117 -28.67 -10.44 -0.74
N PHE A 118 -29.30 -11.53 -1.21
CA PHE A 118 -30.07 -11.55 -2.47
C PHE A 118 -31.58 -11.34 -2.30
N SER A 119 -32.13 -11.44 -1.09
CA SER A 119 -33.56 -11.32 -0.84
C SER A 119 -34.01 -9.99 -0.21
N ALA A 120 -33.11 -9.01 -0.04
CA ALA A 120 -33.52 -7.63 0.18
C ALA A 120 -33.99 -7.06 -1.15
N GLU A 121 -35.30 -6.99 -1.30
CA GLU A 121 -35.98 -6.46 -2.47
C GLU A 121 -35.38 -5.15 -2.96
N SER A 122 -35.24 -5.08 -4.30
CA SER A 122 -34.98 -3.89 -5.12
C SER A 122 -33.58 -3.28 -5.06
N ASN A 123 -32.78 -3.62 -6.03
CA ASN A 123 -31.46 -3.18 -6.42
C ASN A 123 -30.29 -3.86 -5.70
N PRO A 124 -29.53 -4.71 -6.39
CA PRO A 124 -28.26 -5.18 -5.83
C PRO A 124 -27.40 -3.96 -5.51
N LEU A 125 -26.92 -3.90 -4.27
CA LEU A 125 -26.05 -2.83 -3.80
C LEU A 125 -24.74 -2.89 -4.58
N THR A 126 -24.66 -2.16 -5.69
CA THR A 126 -23.46 -2.10 -6.50
C THR A 126 -22.38 -1.34 -5.73
N LEU A 127 -21.13 -1.58 -6.04
CA LEU A 127 -20.01 -0.83 -5.47
C LEU A 127 -20.18 0.69 -5.67
N ARG A 128 -20.69 1.15 -6.84
CA ARG A 128 -21.03 2.56 -7.09
C ARG A 128 -22.01 3.09 -6.04
N ASN A 129 -23.10 2.37 -5.76
CA ASN A 129 -24.12 2.80 -4.80
C ASN A 129 -23.55 2.85 -3.38
N ALA A 130 -22.71 1.88 -3.01
CA ALA A 130 -22.05 1.87 -1.70
C ALA A 130 -21.08 3.07 -1.55
N LEU A 131 -20.30 3.39 -2.58
CA LEU A 131 -19.42 4.55 -2.63
C LEU A 131 -20.23 5.86 -2.52
N ASN A 132 -21.24 6.06 -3.37
CA ASN A 132 -22.06 7.27 -3.36
C ASN A 132 -22.77 7.47 -2.02
N LYS A 133 -23.33 6.42 -1.44
CA LYS A 133 -23.94 6.47 -0.11
C LYS A 133 -22.94 6.85 0.96
N ARG A 134 -21.70 6.33 0.89
CA ARG A 134 -20.67 6.65 1.87
C ARG A 134 -20.15 8.08 1.71
N LEU A 135 -19.92 8.54 0.48
CA LEU A 135 -19.54 9.92 0.16
C LEU A 135 -20.62 10.92 0.61
N GLY A 136 -21.91 10.57 0.50
CA GLY A 136 -23.04 11.37 1.01
C GLY A 136 -23.11 11.47 2.53
N SER A 137 -22.31 10.71 3.27
CA SER A 137 -22.30 10.73 4.74
C SER A 137 -21.88 12.10 5.29
N LYS A 138 -22.59 12.58 6.34
CA LYS A 138 -22.24 13.79 7.08
C LYS A 138 -20.92 13.68 7.86
N LYS A 139 -20.42 12.45 8.07
CA LYS A 139 -19.15 12.20 8.77
C LYS A 139 -17.93 12.58 7.91
N LEU A 140 -18.10 12.57 6.60
CA LEU A 140 -17.04 12.95 5.66
C LEU A 140 -17.12 14.45 5.39
N GLY A 141 -16.02 15.17 5.67
CA GLY A 141 -15.92 16.61 5.48
C GLY A 141 -16.04 17.03 4.01
N LYS A 142 -16.30 18.32 3.78
CA LYS A 142 -16.27 18.94 2.44
C LYS A 142 -14.86 18.83 1.83
N GLY A 143 -14.77 18.64 0.53
CA GLY A 143 -13.49 18.49 -0.17
C GLY A 143 -12.71 17.24 0.22
N LYS A 144 -13.27 16.33 1.03
CA LYS A 144 -12.64 15.08 1.45
C LYS A 144 -13.21 13.89 0.67
N GLY A 145 -12.66 12.71 0.89
CA GLY A 145 -13.08 11.55 0.12
C GLY A 145 -12.75 10.22 0.79
N ILE A 146 -12.81 9.19 -0.04
CA ILE A 146 -12.48 7.82 0.34
C ILE A 146 -11.24 7.42 -0.44
N LEU A 147 -10.18 7.03 0.26
CA LEU A 147 -9.03 6.36 -0.34
C LEU A 147 -9.25 4.85 -0.30
N ILE A 148 -9.17 4.21 -1.46
CA ILE A 148 -9.11 2.76 -1.60
C ILE A 148 -7.69 2.38 -2.01
N THR A 149 -7.06 1.46 -1.30
CA THR A 149 -5.77 0.88 -1.69
C THR A 149 -5.92 -0.62 -1.88
N ILE A 150 -5.45 -1.14 -3.01
CA ILE A 150 -5.51 -2.56 -3.36
C ILE A 150 -4.08 -3.06 -3.54
N ASP A 151 -3.65 -3.94 -2.65
CA ASP A 151 -2.34 -4.60 -2.74
C ASP A 151 -2.44 -5.91 -3.51
N GLU A 152 -1.31 -6.36 -4.08
CA GLU A 152 -1.22 -7.60 -4.88
C GLU A 152 -2.27 -7.68 -6.00
N THR A 153 -2.53 -6.58 -6.67
CA THR A 153 -3.62 -6.41 -7.66
C THR A 153 -3.66 -7.51 -8.71
N GLN A 154 -2.52 -8.12 -9.06
CA GLN A 154 -2.45 -9.25 -9.99
C GLN A 154 -3.18 -10.52 -9.49
N ALA A 155 -3.55 -10.57 -8.21
CA ALA A 155 -4.31 -11.68 -7.64
C ALA A 155 -5.85 -11.45 -7.68
N ALA A 156 -6.29 -10.28 -8.16
CA ALA A 156 -7.71 -10.02 -8.38
C ALA A 156 -8.24 -10.74 -9.62
N SER A 157 -9.52 -11.09 -9.62
CA SER A 157 -10.16 -11.51 -10.85
C SER A 157 -10.32 -10.32 -11.81
N HIS A 158 -10.31 -10.60 -13.10
CA HIS A 158 -10.57 -9.59 -14.12
C HIS A 158 -11.91 -8.88 -13.89
N ASP A 159 -12.96 -9.64 -13.57
CA ASP A 159 -14.31 -9.12 -13.34
C ASP A 159 -14.35 -8.16 -12.13
N ASP A 160 -13.63 -8.48 -11.03
CA ASP A 160 -13.52 -7.59 -9.88
C ASP A 160 -12.82 -6.27 -10.27
N LEU A 161 -11.75 -6.32 -11.06
CA LEU A 161 -11.03 -5.13 -11.52
C LEU A 161 -11.89 -4.24 -12.42
N VAL A 162 -12.61 -4.85 -13.35
CA VAL A 162 -13.57 -4.14 -14.23
C VAL A 162 -14.68 -3.50 -13.41
N ALA A 163 -15.25 -4.21 -12.44
CA ALA A 163 -16.31 -3.70 -11.59
C ALA A 163 -15.82 -2.49 -10.74
N ILE A 164 -14.61 -2.59 -10.16
CA ILE A 164 -14.02 -1.51 -9.39
C ILE A 164 -13.75 -0.30 -10.28
N ALA A 165 -13.10 -0.51 -11.42
CA ALA A 165 -12.77 0.53 -12.38
C ALA A 165 -14.02 1.29 -12.82
N THR A 166 -15.07 0.55 -13.23
CA THR A 166 -16.35 1.12 -13.67
C THR A 166 -17.03 1.90 -12.56
N ALA A 167 -17.08 1.34 -11.33
CA ALA A 167 -17.69 2.01 -10.19
C ALA A 167 -17.00 3.33 -9.86
N VAL A 168 -15.65 3.35 -9.84
CA VAL A 168 -14.85 4.56 -9.59
C VAL A 168 -15.07 5.60 -10.67
N GLN A 169 -15.07 5.20 -11.96
CA GLN A 169 -15.32 6.10 -13.08
C GLN A 169 -16.70 6.78 -12.94
N HIS A 170 -17.74 6.00 -12.65
CA HIS A 170 -19.08 6.56 -12.48
C HIS A 170 -19.18 7.52 -11.29
N VAL A 171 -18.51 7.21 -10.16
CA VAL A 171 -18.49 8.12 -9.00
C VAL A 171 -17.80 9.44 -9.33
N ILE A 172 -16.74 9.41 -10.15
CA ILE A 172 -16.07 10.62 -10.63
C ILE A 172 -17.02 11.43 -11.52
N THR A 173 -17.69 10.78 -12.48
CA THR A 173 -18.67 11.45 -13.36
C THR A 173 -19.84 12.04 -12.55
N ASP A 174 -20.40 11.29 -11.59
CA ASP A 174 -21.48 11.78 -10.72
C ASP A 174 -21.06 13.05 -9.93
N ALA A 175 -19.78 13.11 -9.50
CA ALA A 175 -19.26 14.28 -8.82
C ALA A 175 -19.09 15.48 -9.77
N ASP A 176 -18.63 15.24 -11.00
CA ASP A 176 -18.46 16.28 -12.01
C ASP A 176 -19.79 16.90 -12.45
N GLU A 177 -20.83 16.07 -12.59
CA GLU A 177 -22.19 16.51 -12.94
C GLU A 177 -22.94 17.23 -11.81
N SER A 178 -22.40 17.20 -10.58
CA SER A 178 -23.05 17.87 -9.44
C SER A 178 -22.82 19.38 -9.46
N ASP A 179 -23.83 20.16 -9.00
CA ASP A 179 -23.74 21.63 -8.82
C ASP A 179 -22.86 22.04 -7.62
N THR A 180 -22.22 21.08 -6.94
CA THR A 180 -21.34 21.34 -5.79
C THR A 180 -20.07 22.05 -6.26
N PRO A 181 -19.62 23.15 -5.61
CA PRO A 181 -18.33 23.76 -5.92
C PRO A 181 -17.17 22.76 -5.82
N ASP A 182 -16.18 22.85 -6.71
CA ASP A 182 -15.09 21.86 -6.82
C ASP A 182 -14.30 21.67 -5.51
N GLU A 183 -14.12 22.73 -4.74
CA GLU A 183 -13.47 22.70 -3.43
C GLU A 183 -14.27 21.93 -2.37
N ASP A 184 -15.58 21.81 -2.55
CA ASP A 184 -16.49 21.11 -1.64
C ASP A 184 -16.80 19.68 -2.09
N LYS A 185 -16.49 19.32 -3.36
CA LYS A 185 -16.78 18.00 -3.93
C LYS A 185 -16.05 16.91 -3.17
N LYS A 186 -16.79 15.92 -2.75
CA LYS A 186 -16.25 14.68 -2.19
C LYS A 186 -15.95 13.69 -3.31
N GLY A 187 -14.89 12.90 -3.16
CA GLY A 187 -14.50 11.99 -4.23
C GLY A 187 -13.78 10.74 -3.77
N VAL A 188 -13.38 9.94 -4.73
CA VAL A 188 -12.60 8.72 -4.52
C VAL A 188 -11.18 8.94 -4.99
N ALA A 189 -10.23 8.44 -4.22
CA ALA A 189 -8.88 8.16 -4.67
C ALA A 189 -8.66 6.64 -4.62
N ILE A 190 -7.99 6.08 -5.63
CA ILE A 190 -7.71 4.66 -5.68
C ILE A 190 -6.26 4.41 -6.09
N VAL A 191 -5.60 3.52 -5.36
CA VAL A 191 -4.22 3.10 -5.65
C VAL A 191 -4.20 1.59 -5.79
N PHE A 192 -3.80 1.14 -6.96
CA PHE A 192 -3.53 -0.27 -7.24
C PHE A 192 -2.03 -0.51 -7.12
N ALA A 193 -1.64 -1.51 -6.34
CA ALA A 193 -0.25 -1.92 -6.22
C ALA A 193 -0.06 -3.38 -6.60
N GLY A 194 0.97 -3.66 -7.40
CA GLY A 194 1.22 -5.03 -7.86
C GLY A 194 2.50 -5.17 -8.67
N LEU A 195 2.66 -6.32 -9.31
CA LEU A 195 3.80 -6.61 -10.17
C LEU A 195 3.72 -5.82 -11.50
N PRO A 196 4.84 -5.54 -12.17
CA PRO A 196 4.84 -4.69 -13.38
C PRO A 196 3.91 -5.17 -14.49
N TYR A 197 3.76 -6.48 -14.69
CA TYR A 197 2.87 -7.03 -15.74
C TYR A 197 1.37 -6.75 -15.48
N MET A 198 0.98 -6.51 -14.22
CA MET A 198 -0.39 -6.14 -13.85
C MET A 198 -0.92 -4.95 -14.65
N VAL A 199 -0.05 -4.01 -15.01
CA VAL A 199 -0.47 -2.81 -15.77
C VAL A 199 -1.01 -3.19 -17.14
N ASN A 200 -0.40 -4.15 -17.81
CA ASN A 200 -0.88 -4.63 -19.11
C ASN A 200 -2.25 -5.29 -18.96
N ASP A 201 -2.39 -6.18 -17.98
CA ASP A 201 -3.66 -6.88 -17.72
C ASP A 201 -4.80 -5.89 -17.41
N LEU A 202 -4.50 -4.81 -16.67
CA LEU A 202 -5.47 -3.77 -16.37
C LEU A 202 -5.83 -2.89 -17.57
N LEU A 203 -4.91 -2.68 -18.51
CA LEU A 203 -5.07 -1.72 -19.60
C LEU A 203 -5.50 -2.34 -20.92
N ASP A 204 -5.38 -3.66 -21.08
CA ASP A 204 -5.75 -4.37 -22.30
C ASP A 204 -7.28 -4.49 -22.50
N ASN A 205 -8.06 -4.15 -21.47
CA ASN A 205 -9.50 -4.18 -21.55
C ASN A 205 -10.07 -2.81 -21.94
N GLU A 206 -11.05 -2.82 -22.87
CA GLU A 206 -11.74 -1.61 -23.32
C GLU A 206 -12.50 -0.89 -22.19
N VAL A 207 -13.01 -1.62 -21.21
CA VAL A 207 -13.79 -1.06 -20.09
C VAL A 207 -12.90 -0.32 -19.09
N THR A 208 -11.61 -0.67 -19.00
CA THR A 208 -10.66 -0.04 -18.07
C THR A 208 -9.84 1.09 -18.72
N THR A 209 -10.23 1.56 -19.91
CA THR A 209 -9.49 2.60 -20.64
C THR A 209 -9.23 3.87 -19.86
N PHE A 210 -10.10 4.22 -18.90
CA PHE A 210 -9.88 5.39 -18.04
C PHE A 210 -8.65 5.24 -17.15
N LEU A 211 -8.24 4.01 -16.80
CA LEU A 211 -7.01 3.74 -16.04
C LEU A 211 -5.74 4.04 -16.84
N ARG A 212 -5.85 4.20 -18.18
CA ARG A 212 -4.72 4.67 -19.01
C ARG A 212 -4.24 6.07 -18.61
N ARG A 213 -5.12 6.85 -17.97
CA ARG A 213 -4.82 8.20 -17.44
C ARG A 213 -4.35 8.17 -15.99
N ALA A 214 -4.31 7.00 -15.35
CA ALA A 214 -3.80 6.85 -14.00
C ALA A 214 -2.32 7.24 -13.93
N LEU A 215 -1.94 7.89 -12.83
CA LEU A 215 -0.55 8.19 -12.55
C LEU A 215 0.21 6.89 -12.26
N ARG A 216 1.19 6.58 -13.10
CA ARG A 216 2.01 5.37 -12.95
C ARG A 216 3.28 5.69 -12.20
N ARG A 217 3.59 4.90 -11.19
CA ARG A 217 4.83 4.98 -10.43
C ARG A 217 5.43 3.59 -10.29
N GLU A 218 6.61 3.43 -10.84
CA GLU A 218 7.40 2.21 -10.70
C GLU A 218 8.37 2.36 -9.54
N LEU A 219 8.40 1.36 -8.69
CA LEU A 219 9.33 1.28 -7.56
C LEU A 219 10.54 0.46 -7.99
N ASP A 220 11.65 1.16 -8.18
CA ASP A 220 12.95 0.60 -8.54
C ASP A 220 13.92 0.62 -7.37
N ASN A 221 15.15 0.16 -7.61
CA ASN A 221 16.25 0.30 -6.69
C ASN A 221 16.44 1.74 -6.27
N VAL A 222 16.80 1.95 -5.03
CA VAL A 222 17.07 3.27 -4.46
C VAL A 222 18.48 3.71 -4.88
N PRO A 223 18.68 4.96 -5.31
CA PRO A 223 20.01 5.46 -5.62
C PRO A 223 20.98 5.30 -4.45
N LEU A 224 22.20 4.85 -4.71
CA LEU A 224 23.20 4.58 -3.65
C LEU A 224 23.50 5.79 -2.74
N PRO A 225 23.55 7.03 -3.25
CA PRO A 225 23.70 8.19 -2.37
C PRO A 225 22.57 8.34 -1.35
N ASP A 226 21.35 8.05 -1.74
CA ASP A 226 20.17 8.11 -0.87
C ASP A 226 20.22 6.99 0.18
N VAL A 227 20.62 5.77 -0.22
CA VAL A 227 20.81 4.66 0.71
C VAL A 227 21.91 4.97 1.73
N LYS A 228 23.07 5.51 1.28
CA LYS A 228 24.14 5.93 2.16
C LYS A 228 23.65 6.93 3.21
N ASN A 229 22.95 7.98 2.76
CA ASN A 229 22.45 9.02 3.65
C ASN A 229 21.44 8.44 4.67
N ALA A 230 20.58 7.54 4.23
CA ALA A 230 19.63 6.86 5.11
C ALA A 230 20.31 5.96 6.15
N PHE A 231 21.39 5.28 5.80
CA PHE A 231 22.18 4.55 6.80
C PHE A 231 22.78 5.48 7.83
N LEU A 232 23.39 6.60 7.41
CA LEU A 232 23.96 7.59 8.30
C LEU A 232 22.91 8.15 9.28
N GLU A 233 21.76 8.56 8.76
CA GLU A 233 20.66 9.13 9.54
C GLU A 233 20.04 8.09 10.49
N THR A 234 19.65 6.92 9.97
CA THR A 234 19.03 5.87 10.79
C THR A 234 19.94 5.36 11.90
N VAL A 235 21.24 5.22 11.62
CA VAL A 235 22.23 4.79 12.61
C VAL A 235 22.42 5.87 13.68
N ALA A 236 22.53 7.14 13.27
CA ALA A 236 22.66 8.27 14.21
C ALA A 236 21.44 8.39 15.13
N ASP A 237 20.23 8.30 14.58
CA ASP A 237 18.97 8.34 15.34
C ASP A 237 18.86 7.19 16.36
N SER A 238 19.53 6.07 16.09
CA SER A 238 19.57 4.94 17.02
C SER A 238 20.60 5.07 18.15
N GLY A 239 21.35 6.19 18.18
CA GLY A 239 22.42 6.45 19.14
C GLY A 239 23.74 5.77 18.83
N LYS A 240 23.91 5.26 17.60
CA LYS A 240 25.18 4.72 17.10
C LYS A 240 25.79 5.63 16.03
N THR A 241 27.01 5.32 15.63
CA THR A 241 27.72 6.04 14.55
C THR A 241 28.26 5.05 13.53
N ILE A 242 28.36 5.49 12.27
CA ILE A 242 29.01 4.78 11.18
C ILE A 242 29.79 5.79 10.34
N SER A 243 30.93 5.40 9.80
CA SER A 243 31.68 6.30 8.90
C SER A 243 30.95 6.47 7.56
N GLY A 244 31.22 7.60 6.88
CA GLY A 244 30.67 7.82 5.54
C GLY A 244 31.16 6.82 4.49
N GLU A 245 32.33 6.22 4.70
CA GLU A 245 32.90 5.18 3.85
C GLU A 245 32.21 3.83 4.09
N ASP A 246 32.06 3.42 5.34
CA ASP A 246 31.38 2.19 5.71
C ASP A 246 29.88 2.22 5.32
N ALA A 247 29.22 3.38 5.49
CA ALA A 247 27.85 3.56 5.04
C ALA A 247 27.69 3.46 3.51
N LEU A 248 28.68 3.96 2.75
CA LEU A 248 28.71 3.81 1.30
C LEU A 248 28.95 2.37 0.88
N GLU A 249 29.81 1.65 1.58
CA GLU A 249 30.06 0.23 1.31
C GLU A 249 28.80 -0.60 1.60
N ALA A 250 28.14 -0.38 2.73
CA ALA A 250 26.85 -1.00 3.04
C ALA A 250 25.79 -0.71 1.96
N ALA A 251 25.75 0.53 1.44
CA ALA A 251 24.86 0.90 0.35
C ALA A 251 25.17 0.16 -0.94
N ARG A 252 26.45 0.02 -1.32
CA ARG A 252 26.88 -0.74 -2.50
C ARG A 252 26.47 -2.20 -2.41
N GLN A 253 26.70 -2.82 -1.27
CA GLN A 253 26.37 -4.22 -1.04
C GLN A 253 24.87 -4.51 -1.01
N SER A 254 24.06 -3.52 -0.71
CA SER A 254 22.59 -3.62 -0.80
C SER A 254 22.05 -3.44 -2.22
N GLU A 255 22.91 -2.97 -3.17
CA GLU A 255 22.53 -2.64 -4.55
C GLU A 255 21.34 -1.68 -4.67
N GLY A 256 21.00 -0.99 -3.59
CA GLY A 256 19.80 -0.14 -3.51
C GLY A 256 18.47 -0.90 -3.46
N TYR A 257 18.52 -2.23 -3.34
CA TYR A 257 17.30 -3.04 -3.22
C TYR A 257 16.68 -2.85 -1.82
N PRO A 258 15.46 -2.30 -1.70
CA PRO A 258 14.91 -1.83 -0.41
C PRO A 258 14.89 -2.89 0.69
N TYR A 259 14.59 -4.14 0.35
CA TYR A 259 14.61 -5.22 1.33
C TYR A 259 16.02 -5.55 1.81
N MET A 260 16.99 -5.58 0.89
CA MET A 260 18.41 -5.80 1.22
C MET A 260 18.98 -4.63 2.04
N VAL A 261 18.57 -3.38 1.77
CA VAL A 261 18.94 -2.21 2.60
C VAL A 261 18.53 -2.44 4.06
N GLN A 262 17.31 -2.94 4.30
CA GLN A 262 16.86 -3.24 5.66
C GLN A 262 17.61 -4.42 6.29
N LEU A 263 17.92 -5.48 5.53
CA LEU A 263 18.67 -6.62 6.00
C LEU A 263 20.12 -6.23 6.38
N VAL A 264 20.84 -5.60 5.47
CA VAL A 264 22.22 -5.15 5.73
C VAL A 264 22.25 -4.20 6.93
N GLY A 265 21.35 -3.21 6.98
CA GLY A 265 21.22 -2.30 8.10
C GLY A 265 20.97 -3.02 9.43
N TYR A 266 20.07 -4.00 9.42
CA TYR A 266 19.73 -4.77 10.62
C TYR A 266 20.93 -5.54 11.16
N TYR A 267 21.63 -6.29 10.30
CA TYR A 267 22.71 -7.17 10.73
C TYR A 267 23.99 -6.41 11.08
N MET A 268 24.38 -5.36 10.33
CA MET A 268 25.53 -4.53 10.71
C MET A 268 25.30 -3.83 12.06
N TRP A 269 24.09 -3.31 12.30
CA TRP A 269 23.74 -2.72 13.59
C TRP A 269 23.76 -3.77 14.73
N GLN A 270 23.26 -4.97 14.44
CA GLN A 270 23.25 -6.07 15.40
C GLN A 270 24.67 -6.56 15.72
N SER A 271 25.59 -6.61 14.74
CA SER A 271 26.99 -6.96 14.93
C SER A 271 27.64 -6.00 15.92
N ALA A 272 27.56 -4.69 15.69
CA ALA A 272 28.07 -3.68 16.62
C ALA A 272 27.45 -3.79 18.03
N GLN A 273 26.15 -4.08 18.10
CA GLN A 273 25.45 -4.25 19.38
C GLN A 273 25.93 -5.46 20.17
N ARG A 274 26.18 -6.60 19.50
CA ARG A 274 26.75 -7.82 20.11
C ARG A 274 28.15 -7.59 20.64
N ARG A 275 28.93 -6.75 19.96
CA ARG A 275 30.29 -6.33 20.37
C ARG A 275 30.26 -5.28 21.50
N GLY A 276 29.09 -4.77 21.88
CA GLY A 276 28.94 -3.73 22.92
C GLY A 276 29.42 -2.36 22.48
N SER A 277 29.42 -2.06 21.17
CA SER A 277 29.94 -0.82 20.60
C SER A 277 28.81 0.07 20.06
N ASP A 278 28.98 1.39 20.25
CA ASP A 278 28.13 2.39 19.60
C ASP A 278 28.70 2.84 18.24
N VAL A 279 29.85 2.28 17.82
CA VAL A 279 30.45 2.54 16.51
C VAL A 279 30.31 1.30 15.66
N ILE A 280 29.68 1.43 14.50
CA ILE A 280 29.62 0.42 13.45
C ILE A 280 30.90 0.56 12.61
N THR A 281 31.68 -0.50 12.50
CA THR A 281 32.95 -0.55 11.77
C THR A 281 32.81 -1.29 10.44
N ALA A 282 33.85 -1.25 9.60
CA ALA A 282 33.94 -2.01 8.36
C ALA A 282 33.74 -3.54 8.59
N ASP A 283 34.24 -4.08 9.71
CA ASP A 283 34.04 -5.49 10.06
C ASP A 283 32.57 -5.80 10.37
N ASP A 284 31.86 -4.86 11.06
CA ASP A 284 30.44 -5.00 11.32
C ASP A 284 29.62 -4.95 10.01
N VAL A 285 30.00 -4.09 9.06
CA VAL A 285 29.39 -4.03 7.73
C VAL A 285 29.62 -5.34 6.98
N SER A 286 30.86 -5.85 6.92
CA SER A 286 31.19 -7.12 6.27
C SER A 286 30.42 -8.30 6.84
N THR A 287 30.36 -8.40 8.18
CA THR A 287 29.54 -9.41 8.88
C THR A 287 28.06 -9.24 8.56
N GLY A 288 27.57 -8.01 8.63
CA GLY A 288 26.18 -7.68 8.35
C GLY A 288 25.75 -8.02 6.93
N VAL A 289 26.60 -7.79 5.95
CA VAL A 289 26.36 -8.18 4.54
C VAL A 289 26.28 -9.70 4.41
N SER A 290 27.22 -10.43 5.02
CA SER A 290 27.23 -11.90 4.96
C SER A 290 25.96 -12.50 5.60
N ASP A 291 25.57 -12.02 6.77
CA ASP A 291 24.36 -12.47 7.46
C ASP A 291 23.09 -12.07 6.67
N ALA A 292 23.09 -10.90 6.01
CA ALA A 292 21.98 -10.43 5.19
C ALA A 292 21.78 -11.31 3.95
N LEU A 293 22.85 -11.72 3.28
CA LEU A 293 22.78 -12.60 2.12
C LEU A 293 22.24 -13.97 2.50
N LEU A 294 22.69 -14.55 3.62
CA LEU A 294 22.16 -15.83 4.12
C LEU A 294 20.66 -15.73 4.41
N ALA A 295 20.23 -14.66 5.11
CA ALA A 295 18.82 -14.45 5.43
C ALA A 295 17.96 -14.17 4.18
N PHE A 296 18.55 -13.57 3.15
CA PHE A 296 17.88 -13.35 1.89
C PHE A 296 17.65 -14.65 1.12
N ASP A 297 18.67 -15.51 1.02
CA ASP A 297 18.56 -16.80 0.36
C ASP A 297 17.52 -17.69 1.02
N ASP A 298 17.47 -17.71 2.36
CA ASP A 298 16.46 -18.45 3.12
C ASP A 298 15.03 -17.93 2.91
N ALA A 299 14.87 -16.65 2.56
CA ALA A 299 13.55 -16.04 2.36
C ALA A 299 13.02 -16.20 0.91
N VAL A 300 13.88 -16.47 -0.05
CA VAL A 300 13.55 -16.53 -1.49
C VAL A 300 13.51 -17.97 -2.00
N CYS A 301 14.18 -18.93 -1.34
CA CYS A 301 14.09 -20.35 -1.61
C CYS A 301 12.91 -20.98 -0.89
#